data_d84689f7712658f97dafa9b5fd1f88b4
#
_entry.id   d84689f7712658f97dafa9b5fd1f88b4
#
_cell.length_a   1.000
_cell.length_b   1.000
_cell.length_c   1.000
_cell.angle_alpha   90.00
_cell.angle_beta   90.00
_cell.angle_gamma   90.00
#
_symmetry.space_group_name_H-M   'P 1'
#
loop_
_entity.id
_entity.type
_entity.pdbx_description
1 polymer ?
#
loop_
_entity_poly.entity_id
_entity_poly.type
_entity_poly.pdbx_seq_one_letter_code
_entity_poly.pdbx_strand_id
1 'polypeptide(L)'
;MNEYIGIDIGGTKTAIVRGDENGTILEKKRFATTTKEETLEMIFQSVADLKTDQTKAIGVSCGGPLNSRTGVILGPPNLPGWDEVPITDMLTERFGLPAYLRNDADACAVAEWQFGAGKGAENMIFLTFGTGIGAGLILNGKLYEGTCGMAGEIGHVRLFEDGHVGYGKSGSYEGYVSGGGIAQYGKGTAAELGKRAEEGDPEAQKIWAQTGEHLGSMLAILIDLLNPEVIVIGSIFVRAEKYLRYSMEEKIRKEALKSGAEICRIVPAGLGESIGDIAALCVAMHP
;
A
#
# COMPACT_ATOMS: atom_id res chain seq x y z
N MET A 1 26.45 -1.86 12.80
CA MET A 1 25.15 -1.37 12.28
C MET A 1 24.53 -2.58 11.57
N ASN A 2 23.31 -2.95 11.94
CA ASN A 2 22.62 -4.05 11.28
C ASN A 2 22.12 -3.56 9.91
N GLU A 3 22.26 -4.41 8.91
CA GLU A 3 21.76 -4.17 7.56
C GLU A 3 20.68 -5.18 7.20
N TYR A 4 19.80 -4.80 6.31
CA TYR A 4 18.66 -5.58 5.85
C TYR A 4 18.53 -5.47 4.33
N ILE A 5 18.00 -6.52 3.71
CA ILE A 5 17.60 -6.48 2.30
C ILE A 5 16.08 -6.38 2.24
N GLY A 6 15.58 -5.40 1.50
CA GLY A 6 14.18 -5.26 1.15
C GLY A 6 13.98 -5.58 -0.34
N ILE A 7 12.94 -6.33 -0.65
CA ILE A 7 12.53 -6.69 -2.02
C ILE A 7 11.08 -6.22 -2.18
N ASP A 8 10.85 -5.26 -3.07
CA ASP A 8 9.50 -4.78 -3.44
C ASP A 8 9.13 -5.35 -4.82
N ILE A 9 8.19 -6.31 -4.84
CA ILE A 9 7.76 -7.00 -6.06
C ILE A 9 6.46 -6.40 -6.55
N GLY A 10 6.53 -5.52 -7.54
CA GLY A 10 5.35 -4.97 -8.22
C GLY A 10 5.13 -5.60 -9.60
N GLY A 11 3.93 -5.44 -10.14
CA GLY A 11 3.54 -6.03 -11.44
C GLY A 11 4.29 -5.49 -12.65
N THR A 12 4.94 -4.34 -12.56
CA THR A 12 5.72 -3.74 -13.66
C THR A 12 7.20 -3.57 -13.34
N LYS A 13 7.54 -3.53 -12.08
CA LYS A 13 8.90 -3.21 -11.58
C LYS A 13 9.12 -3.94 -10.29
N THR A 14 10.34 -4.43 -10.13
CA THR A 14 10.85 -5.00 -8.89
C THR A 14 12.05 -4.16 -8.43
N ALA A 15 12.09 -3.83 -7.15
CA ALA A 15 13.21 -3.13 -6.55
C ALA A 15 13.82 -3.97 -5.42
N ILE A 16 15.14 -3.96 -5.33
CA ILE A 16 15.88 -4.54 -4.22
C ILE A 16 16.72 -3.44 -3.59
N VAL A 17 16.60 -3.31 -2.28
CA VAL A 17 17.34 -2.32 -1.51
C VAL A 17 18.12 -2.97 -0.39
N ARG A 18 19.28 -2.42 -0.09
CA ARG A 18 20.01 -2.62 1.15
C ARG A 18 19.85 -1.37 2.01
N GLY A 19 19.49 -1.54 3.26
CA GLY A 19 19.30 -0.43 4.18
C GLY A 19 19.68 -0.81 5.60
N ASP A 20 19.72 0.20 6.47
CA ASP A 20 20.04 0.06 7.88
C ASP A 20 18.78 -0.01 8.77
N GLU A 21 19.00 -0.24 10.06
CA GLU A 21 17.97 -0.31 11.11
C GLU A 21 17.18 1.01 11.33
N ASN A 22 17.63 2.13 10.74
CA ASN A 22 16.94 3.42 10.76
C ASN A 22 16.09 3.66 9.51
N GLY A 23 15.99 2.67 8.61
CA GLY A 23 15.27 2.80 7.35
C GLY A 23 16.04 3.58 6.28
N THR A 24 17.34 3.86 6.49
CA THR A 24 18.18 4.55 5.51
C THR A 24 18.54 3.59 4.38
N ILE A 25 18.19 3.95 3.15
CA ILE A 25 18.57 3.17 1.96
C ILE A 25 20.03 3.45 1.63
N LEU A 26 20.86 2.42 1.70
CA LEU A 26 22.30 2.47 1.43
C LEU A 26 22.60 2.18 -0.04
N GLU A 27 21.87 1.24 -0.64
CA GLU A 27 22.04 0.86 -2.03
C GLU A 27 20.74 0.33 -2.61
N LYS A 28 20.52 0.52 -3.93
CA LYS A 28 19.29 0.11 -4.61
C LYS A 28 19.56 -0.41 -6.00
N LYS A 29 18.90 -1.50 -6.34
CA LYS A 29 18.75 -2.02 -7.71
C LYS A 29 17.28 -2.02 -8.09
N ARG A 30 16.98 -1.78 -9.37
CA ARG A 30 15.61 -1.77 -9.90
C ARG A 30 15.61 -2.27 -11.33
N PHE A 31 14.65 -3.12 -11.64
CA PHE A 31 14.46 -3.67 -12.98
C PHE A 31 12.97 -3.88 -13.30
N ALA A 32 12.67 -4.17 -14.57
CA ALA A 32 11.31 -4.50 -14.98
C ALA A 32 10.91 -5.89 -14.47
N THR A 33 9.70 -6.02 -13.94
CA THR A 33 9.10 -7.33 -13.68
C THR A 33 8.67 -7.93 -15.02
N THR A 34 9.17 -9.12 -15.32
CA THR A 34 8.94 -9.86 -16.57
C THR A 34 8.31 -11.23 -16.27
N THR A 35 8.79 -12.30 -16.86
CA THR A 35 8.37 -13.64 -16.48
C THR A 35 8.78 -13.96 -15.04
N LYS A 36 8.11 -14.92 -14.41
CA LYS A 36 8.43 -15.36 -13.05
C LYS A 36 9.90 -15.79 -12.94
N GLU A 37 10.34 -16.63 -13.86
CA GLU A 37 11.67 -17.22 -13.88
C GLU A 37 12.77 -16.14 -14.00
N GLU A 38 12.64 -15.24 -14.96
CA GLU A 38 13.58 -14.14 -15.16
C GLU A 38 13.60 -13.17 -13.98
N THR A 39 12.42 -12.83 -13.45
CA THR A 39 12.31 -11.91 -12.29
C THR A 39 12.94 -12.54 -11.04
N LEU A 40 12.69 -13.81 -10.76
CA LEU A 40 13.31 -14.52 -9.64
C LEU A 40 14.83 -14.56 -9.77
N GLU A 41 15.38 -14.87 -10.97
CA GLU A 41 16.82 -14.88 -11.18
C GLU A 41 17.44 -13.50 -10.97
N MET A 42 16.79 -12.43 -11.45
CA MET A 42 17.23 -11.05 -11.22
C MET A 42 17.15 -10.66 -9.74
N ILE A 43 16.14 -11.13 -9.00
CA ILE A 43 16.04 -10.95 -7.55
C ILE A 43 17.25 -11.61 -6.88
N PHE A 44 17.50 -12.89 -7.16
CA PHE A 44 18.58 -13.63 -6.54
C PHE A 44 19.96 -13.02 -6.84
N GLN A 45 20.21 -12.64 -8.09
CA GLN A 45 21.45 -11.95 -8.46
C GLN A 45 21.59 -10.62 -7.72
N SER A 46 20.52 -9.82 -7.65
CA SER A 46 20.56 -8.53 -6.98
C SER A 46 20.76 -8.65 -5.47
N VAL A 47 20.14 -9.63 -4.82
CA VAL A 47 20.39 -9.95 -3.40
C VAL A 47 21.84 -10.37 -3.19
N ALA A 48 22.39 -11.24 -4.05
CA ALA A 48 23.79 -11.67 -3.97
C ALA A 48 24.77 -10.50 -4.08
N ASP A 49 24.48 -9.54 -4.95
CA ASP A 49 25.32 -8.36 -5.16
C ASP A 49 25.24 -7.34 -4.00
N LEU A 50 24.04 -7.20 -3.38
CA LEU A 50 23.79 -6.20 -2.35
C LEU A 50 24.06 -6.68 -0.92
N LYS A 51 23.89 -7.98 -0.63
CA LYS A 51 24.09 -8.51 0.71
C LYS A 51 25.53 -8.36 1.18
N THR A 52 25.71 -8.11 2.48
CA THR A 52 27.01 -8.04 3.15
C THR A 52 27.04 -9.00 4.33
N ASP A 53 28.18 -9.11 5.02
CA ASP A 53 28.29 -9.87 6.27
C ASP A 53 27.48 -9.25 7.43
N GLN A 54 27.03 -8.01 7.27
CA GLN A 54 26.17 -7.30 8.24
C GLN A 54 24.67 -7.54 7.98
N THR A 55 24.31 -8.15 6.86
CA THR A 55 22.90 -8.41 6.50
C THR A 55 22.29 -9.45 7.45
N LYS A 56 21.18 -9.08 8.10
CA LYS A 56 20.51 -9.89 9.14
C LYS A 56 19.31 -10.67 8.62
N ALA A 57 18.56 -10.08 7.68
CA ALA A 57 17.34 -10.68 7.15
C ALA A 57 16.98 -10.10 5.79
N ILE A 58 16.06 -10.79 5.10
CA ILE A 58 15.48 -10.38 3.82
C ILE A 58 13.98 -10.19 4.01
N GLY A 59 13.43 -9.03 3.62
CA GLY A 59 12.00 -8.77 3.61
C GLY A 59 11.47 -8.68 2.18
N VAL A 60 10.31 -9.28 1.95
CA VAL A 60 9.61 -9.21 0.66
C VAL A 60 8.28 -8.52 0.86
N SER A 61 8.06 -7.42 0.15
CA SER A 61 6.78 -6.74 0.00
C SER A 61 6.19 -7.11 -1.36
N CYS A 62 4.94 -7.56 -1.38
CA CYS A 62 4.28 -7.98 -2.61
C CYS A 62 2.76 -7.76 -2.49
N GLY A 63 2.11 -7.42 -3.60
CA GLY A 63 0.63 -7.40 -3.65
C GLY A 63 0.03 -8.79 -3.45
N GLY A 64 -1.19 -8.85 -2.88
CA GLY A 64 -1.91 -10.10 -2.65
C GLY A 64 -2.60 -10.66 -3.91
N PRO A 65 -3.08 -11.94 -3.82
CA PRO A 65 -3.09 -12.80 -2.63
C PRO A 65 -1.73 -13.43 -2.32
N LEU A 66 -1.46 -13.55 -1.03
CA LEU A 66 -0.27 -14.22 -0.49
C LEU A 66 -0.56 -14.79 0.92
N ASN A 67 0.34 -15.63 1.41
CA ASN A 67 0.32 -16.11 2.79
C ASN A 67 1.62 -15.68 3.50
N SER A 68 1.53 -14.64 4.32
CA SER A 68 2.68 -14.10 5.05
C SER A 68 3.30 -15.13 6.03
N ARG A 69 2.46 -15.98 6.64
CA ARG A 69 2.91 -16.98 7.63
C ARG A 69 3.71 -18.13 7.02
N THR A 70 3.37 -18.54 5.80
CA THR A 70 4.07 -19.61 5.07
C THR A 70 5.04 -19.07 4.05
N GLY A 71 5.10 -17.75 3.84
CA GLY A 71 6.01 -17.12 2.91
C GLY A 71 5.72 -17.41 1.43
N VAL A 72 4.44 -17.68 1.08
CA VAL A 72 4.04 -18.12 -0.27
C VAL A 72 3.24 -17.03 -0.97
N ILE A 73 3.63 -16.67 -2.19
CA ILE A 73 2.87 -15.80 -3.10
C ILE A 73 1.85 -16.67 -3.84
N LEU A 74 0.57 -16.27 -3.87
CA LEU A 74 -0.56 -17.09 -4.32
C LEU A 74 -1.23 -16.58 -5.60
N GLY A 75 -0.46 -16.13 -6.58
CA GLY A 75 -0.96 -15.69 -7.88
C GLY A 75 -1.63 -14.31 -7.87
N PRO A 76 -0.93 -13.24 -7.49
CA PRO A 76 -1.45 -11.89 -7.59
C PRO A 76 -1.85 -11.56 -9.04
N PRO A 77 -2.98 -10.87 -9.28
CA PRO A 77 -3.46 -10.58 -10.64
C PRO A 77 -2.46 -9.81 -11.51
N ASN A 78 -1.60 -9.03 -10.89
CA ASN A 78 -0.56 -8.24 -11.55
C ASN A 78 0.78 -8.99 -11.71
N LEU A 79 0.86 -10.25 -11.28
CA LEU A 79 2.02 -11.13 -11.40
C LEU A 79 1.62 -12.48 -12.03
N PRO A 80 1.35 -12.53 -13.34
CA PRO A 80 0.92 -13.75 -14.01
C PRO A 80 1.96 -14.88 -13.85
N GLY A 81 1.50 -16.09 -13.52
CA GLY A 81 2.35 -17.27 -13.36
C GLY A 81 3.06 -17.37 -12.01
N TRP A 82 2.76 -16.48 -11.07
CA TRP A 82 3.31 -16.53 -9.70
C TRP A 82 2.43 -17.37 -8.74
N ASP A 83 1.85 -18.43 -9.26
CA ASP A 83 1.04 -19.34 -8.45
C ASP A 83 1.92 -20.19 -7.53
N GLU A 84 1.61 -20.17 -6.23
CA GLU A 84 2.27 -20.95 -5.18
C GLU A 84 3.81 -20.84 -5.16
N VAL A 85 4.34 -19.61 -5.19
CA VAL A 85 5.79 -19.35 -5.12
C VAL A 85 6.24 -19.25 -3.66
N PRO A 86 7.00 -20.22 -3.11
CA PRO A 86 7.49 -20.21 -1.73
C PRO A 86 8.72 -19.31 -1.59
N ILE A 87 8.53 -18.01 -1.80
CA ILE A 87 9.61 -17.03 -1.96
C ILE A 87 10.54 -16.95 -0.74
N THR A 88 10.00 -17.10 0.47
CA THR A 88 10.82 -17.05 1.70
C THR A 88 11.74 -18.25 1.82
N ASP A 89 11.27 -19.46 1.49
CA ASP A 89 12.09 -20.68 1.52
C ASP A 89 13.18 -20.59 0.47
N MET A 90 12.85 -20.16 -0.76
CA MET A 90 13.82 -20.00 -1.85
C MET A 90 14.95 -19.02 -1.47
N LEU A 91 14.59 -17.90 -0.81
CA LEU A 91 15.58 -16.91 -0.36
C LEU A 91 16.41 -17.45 0.81
N THR A 92 15.76 -18.10 1.78
CA THR A 92 16.44 -18.65 2.96
C THR A 92 17.42 -19.77 2.57
N GLU A 93 17.01 -20.68 1.71
CA GLU A 93 17.87 -21.76 1.20
C GLU A 93 19.08 -21.24 0.42
N ARG A 94 18.86 -20.20 -0.42
CA ARG A 94 19.92 -19.67 -1.27
C ARG A 94 20.94 -18.81 -0.51
N PHE A 95 20.51 -18.05 0.49
CA PHE A 95 21.38 -17.04 1.14
C PHE A 95 21.73 -17.35 2.60
N GLY A 96 21.09 -18.35 3.20
CA GLY A 96 21.32 -18.69 4.61
C GLY A 96 20.84 -17.61 5.60
N LEU A 97 19.93 -16.73 5.17
CA LEU A 97 19.36 -15.64 5.96
C LEU A 97 17.86 -15.88 6.15
N PRO A 98 17.27 -15.50 7.30
CA PRO A 98 15.83 -15.52 7.46
C PRO A 98 15.18 -14.59 6.44
N ALA A 99 14.10 -15.05 5.81
CA ALA A 99 13.33 -14.28 4.86
C ALA A 99 11.87 -14.22 5.27
N TYR A 100 11.22 -13.07 5.05
CA TYR A 100 9.85 -12.80 5.45
C TYR A 100 9.07 -12.19 4.29
N LEU A 101 7.76 -12.47 4.23
CA LEU A 101 6.84 -11.97 3.20
C LEU A 101 5.70 -11.19 3.86
N ARG A 102 5.33 -10.05 3.28
CA ARG A 102 4.16 -9.27 3.73
C ARG A 102 3.43 -8.63 2.55
N ASN A 103 2.13 -8.41 2.74
CA ASN A 103 1.33 -7.63 1.80
C ASN A 103 1.87 -6.19 1.71
N ASP A 104 1.80 -5.59 0.53
CA ASP A 104 2.35 -4.26 0.25
C ASP A 104 1.68 -3.14 1.07
N ALA A 105 0.36 -3.19 1.29
CA ALA A 105 -0.33 -2.21 2.13
C ALA A 105 0.09 -2.33 3.61
N ASP A 106 0.23 -3.55 4.11
CA ASP A 106 0.70 -3.81 5.48
C ASP A 106 2.15 -3.39 5.66
N ALA A 107 3.02 -3.68 4.69
CA ALA A 107 4.41 -3.26 4.70
C ALA A 107 4.53 -1.73 4.69
N CYS A 108 3.74 -1.03 3.85
CA CYS A 108 3.67 0.42 3.84
C CYS A 108 3.11 1.00 5.15
N ALA A 109 2.14 0.33 5.77
CA ALA A 109 1.62 0.75 7.08
C ALA A 109 2.73 0.72 8.15
N VAL A 110 3.51 -0.36 8.21
CA VAL A 110 4.65 -0.45 9.15
C VAL A 110 5.68 0.64 8.85
N ALA A 111 6.00 0.89 7.58
CA ALA A 111 6.95 1.93 7.18
C ALA A 111 6.51 3.34 7.60
N GLU A 112 5.27 3.72 7.32
CA GLU A 112 4.72 5.03 7.73
C GLU A 112 4.58 5.16 9.25
N TRP A 113 4.30 4.06 9.94
CA TRP A 113 4.25 4.02 11.39
C TRP A 113 5.61 4.20 12.05
N GLN A 114 6.66 3.56 11.52
CA GLN A 114 8.01 3.63 12.10
C GLN A 114 8.75 4.91 11.71
N PHE A 115 8.66 5.33 10.45
CA PHE A 115 9.52 6.34 9.86
C PHE A 115 8.77 7.53 9.23
N GLY A 116 7.45 7.44 9.04
CA GLY A 116 6.66 8.40 8.29
C GLY A 116 5.64 9.19 9.10
N ALA A 117 4.50 9.51 8.48
CA ALA A 117 3.45 10.38 9.00
C ALA A 117 2.66 9.77 10.18
N GLY A 118 2.76 8.45 10.37
CA GLY A 118 2.12 7.72 11.47
C GLY A 118 2.97 7.55 12.71
N LYS A 119 4.19 8.09 12.73
CA LYS A 119 5.12 7.90 13.84
C LYS A 119 4.55 8.35 15.18
N GLY A 120 4.61 7.44 16.16
CA GLY A 120 4.13 7.69 17.53
C GLY A 120 2.66 7.40 17.77
N ALA A 121 1.88 7.01 16.75
CA ALA A 121 0.49 6.59 16.92
C ALA A 121 0.42 5.14 17.43
N GLU A 122 -0.52 4.86 18.32
CA GLU A 122 -0.85 3.49 18.73
C GLU A 122 -1.90 2.86 17.78
N ASN A 123 -2.79 3.69 17.22
CA ASN A 123 -3.84 3.25 16.30
C ASN A 123 -3.76 4.08 15.02
N MET A 124 -3.25 3.47 13.97
CA MET A 124 -3.06 4.09 12.66
C MET A 124 -3.62 3.20 11.56
N ILE A 125 -4.19 3.81 10.54
CA ILE A 125 -4.53 3.14 9.29
C ILE A 125 -3.69 3.75 8.18
N PHE A 126 -3.06 2.91 7.38
CA PHE A 126 -2.46 3.33 6.12
C PHE A 126 -3.39 2.90 4.97
N LEU A 127 -3.61 3.78 4.02
CA LEU A 127 -4.34 3.48 2.78
C LEU A 127 -3.40 3.65 1.59
N THR A 128 -3.26 2.60 0.78
CA THR A 128 -2.74 2.77 -0.58
C THR A 128 -3.86 3.38 -1.41
N PHE A 129 -3.61 4.44 -2.14
CA PHE A 129 -4.55 4.98 -3.12
C PHE A 129 -3.84 5.02 -4.47
N GLY A 130 -3.57 3.82 -5.01
CA GLY A 130 -2.84 3.59 -6.26
C GLY A 130 -3.75 3.10 -7.38
N THR A 131 -3.33 2.08 -8.13
CA THR A 131 -4.15 1.38 -9.13
C THR A 131 -5.40 0.80 -8.49
N GLY A 132 -5.26 0.15 -7.33
CA GLY A 132 -6.31 -0.26 -6.43
C GLY A 132 -6.28 0.55 -5.13
N ILE A 133 -7.03 0.09 -4.12
CA ILE A 133 -7.02 0.62 -2.76
C ILE A 133 -6.97 -0.53 -1.76
N GLY A 134 -5.98 -0.50 -0.89
CA GLY A 134 -5.81 -1.44 0.22
C GLY A 134 -5.56 -0.69 1.52
N ALA A 135 -5.70 -1.35 2.66
CA ALA A 135 -5.34 -0.78 3.95
C ALA A 135 -4.44 -1.70 4.75
N GLY A 136 -3.46 -1.12 5.45
CA GLY A 136 -2.72 -1.77 6.51
C GLY A 136 -3.09 -1.16 7.85
N LEU A 137 -3.29 -1.99 8.86
CA LEU A 137 -3.85 -1.60 10.15
C LEU A 137 -2.80 -1.73 11.26
N ILE A 138 -2.47 -0.64 11.93
CA ILE A 138 -1.73 -0.66 13.19
C ILE A 138 -2.74 -0.45 14.30
N LEU A 139 -2.94 -1.44 15.15
CA LEU A 139 -3.88 -1.40 16.27
C LEU A 139 -3.16 -1.74 17.58
N ASN A 140 -3.29 -0.86 18.57
CA ASN A 140 -2.60 -0.98 19.85
C ASN A 140 -1.07 -1.17 19.71
N GLY A 141 -0.46 -0.39 18.82
CA GLY A 141 0.97 -0.43 18.55
C GLY A 141 1.47 -1.71 17.89
N LYS A 142 0.61 -2.41 17.12
CA LYS A 142 0.95 -3.64 16.41
C LYS A 142 0.24 -3.71 15.07
N LEU A 143 0.90 -4.29 14.07
CA LEU A 143 0.26 -4.63 12.81
C LEU A 143 -0.83 -5.69 13.05
N TYR A 144 -2.01 -5.44 12.49
CA TYR A 144 -3.15 -6.35 12.56
C TYR A 144 -3.46 -6.93 11.17
N GLU A 145 -3.03 -8.14 10.92
CA GLU A 145 -3.23 -8.86 9.66
C GLU A 145 -4.51 -9.70 9.62
N GLY A 146 -5.20 -9.86 10.77
CA GLY A 146 -6.37 -10.75 10.88
C GLY A 146 -6.00 -12.24 10.90
N THR A 147 -7.01 -13.09 10.72
CA THR A 147 -6.84 -14.55 10.85
C THR A 147 -6.03 -15.16 9.71
N CYS A 148 -6.21 -14.67 8.49
CA CYS A 148 -5.58 -15.21 7.27
C CYS A 148 -4.82 -14.15 6.46
N GLY A 149 -4.43 -13.04 7.07
CA GLY A 149 -3.72 -11.95 6.37
C GLY A 149 -4.61 -11.11 5.46
N MET A 150 -5.94 -11.08 5.72
CA MET A 150 -6.93 -10.36 4.90
C MET A 150 -7.60 -9.22 5.66
N ALA A 151 -6.99 -8.72 6.74
CA ALA A 151 -7.50 -7.51 7.39
C ALA A 151 -7.23 -6.29 6.49
N GLY A 152 -8.09 -5.28 6.58
CA GLY A 152 -7.87 -4.05 5.82
C GLY A 152 -8.46 -4.03 4.39
N GLU A 153 -9.20 -5.05 3.97
CA GLU A 153 -9.83 -5.14 2.64
C GLU A 153 -11.03 -4.18 2.47
N ILE A 154 -10.86 -2.92 2.88
CA ILE A 154 -11.90 -1.88 2.82
C ILE A 154 -12.30 -1.55 1.37
N GLY A 155 -11.39 -1.67 0.43
CA GLY A 155 -11.66 -1.49 -1.00
C GLY A 155 -12.70 -2.46 -1.53
N HIS A 156 -12.78 -3.66 -0.95
CA HIS A 156 -13.75 -4.70 -1.34
C HIS A 156 -15.14 -4.53 -0.69
N VAL A 157 -15.29 -3.60 0.26
CA VAL A 157 -16.60 -3.27 0.85
C VAL A 157 -17.47 -2.60 -0.21
N ARG A 158 -18.77 -2.90 -0.21
CA ARG A 158 -19.73 -2.38 -1.17
C ARG A 158 -20.14 -0.95 -0.84
N LEU A 159 -20.00 -0.04 -1.81
CA LEU A 159 -20.49 1.33 -1.73
C LEU A 159 -21.89 1.47 -2.37
N PHE A 160 -22.05 0.90 -3.57
CA PHE A 160 -23.31 0.89 -4.32
C PHE A 160 -23.71 -0.55 -4.69
N GLU A 161 -24.98 -0.76 -5.01
CA GLU A 161 -25.47 -2.07 -5.42
C GLU A 161 -24.77 -2.53 -6.71
N ASP A 162 -24.66 -1.62 -7.69
CA ASP A 162 -24.01 -1.82 -8.97
C ASP A 162 -23.12 -0.62 -9.35
N GLY A 163 -22.38 -0.72 -10.45
CA GLY A 163 -21.58 0.38 -11.02
C GLY A 163 -20.14 0.00 -11.27
N HIS A 164 -19.20 0.90 -10.97
CA HIS A 164 -17.78 0.68 -11.21
C HIS A 164 -17.27 -0.58 -10.52
N VAL A 165 -16.35 -1.27 -11.18
CA VAL A 165 -15.82 -2.57 -10.70
C VAL A 165 -14.44 -2.36 -10.11
N GLY A 166 -14.25 -2.82 -8.87
CA GLY A 166 -12.95 -2.94 -8.23
C GLY A 166 -12.69 -4.39 -7.81
N TYR A 167 -11.54 -4.94 -8.17
CA TYR A 167 -11.16 -6.33 -7.89
C TYR A 167 -12.28 -7.35 -8.16
N GLY A 168 -12.90 -7.25 -9.34
CA GLY A 168 -13.98 -8.14 -9.79
C GLY A 168 -15.35 -7.90 -9.15
N LYS A 169 -15.51 -6.92 -8.24
CA LYS A 169 -16.76 -6.61 -7.54
C LYS A 169 -17.37 -5.30 -8.03
N SER A 170 -18.56 -5.36 -8.63
CA SER A 170 -19.34 -4.18 -9.00
C SER A 170 -19.78 -3.41 -7.74
N GLY A 171 -19.73 -2.08 -7.81
CA GLY A 171 -20.16 -1.20 -6.72
C GLY A 171 -19.28 -1.20 -5.48
N SER A 172 -18.05 -1.73 -5.52
CA SER A 172 -17.11 -1.69 -4.40
C SER A 172 -16.43 -0.32 -4.26
N TYR A 173 -15.93 0.01 -3.07
CA TYR A 173 -15.16 1.25 -2.87
C TYR A 173 -13.98 1.35 -3.82
N GLU A 174 -13.25 0.27 -4.09
CA GLU A 174 -12.15 0.29 -5.04
C GLU A 174 -12.57 0.72 -6.45
N GLY A 175 -13.78 0.37 -6.89
CA GLY A 175 -14.33 0.82 -8.16
C GLY A 175 -14.51 2.34 -8.27
N TYR A 176 -14.45 3.07 -7.16
CA TYR A 176 -14.64 4.54 -7.14
C TYR A 176 -13.46 5.29 -6.51
N VAL A 177 -12.75 4.66 -5.57
CA VAL A 177 -11.66 5.28 -4.79
C VAL A 177 -10.34 4.57 -5.12
N SER A 178 -10.01 4.53 -6.40
CA SER A 178 -8.73 4.02 -6.88
C SER A 178 -8.41 4.61 -8.25
N GLY A 179 -7.19 4.49 -8.72
CA GLY A 179 -6.82 4.89 -10.07
C GLY A 179 -7.59 4.12 -11.16
N GLY A 180 -7.80 2.82 -10.95
CA GLY A 180 -8.62 1.98 -11.81
C GLY A 180 -10.10 2.40 -11.78
N GLY A 181 -10.62 2.77 -10.62
CA GLY A 181 -11.97 3.30 -10.45
C GLY A 181 -12.17 4.65 -11.13
N ILE A 182 -11.24 5.58 -10.93
CA ILE A 182 -11.25 6.90 -11.57
C ILE A 182 -11.24 6.76 -13.11
N ALA A 183 -10.46 5.84 -13.65
CA ALA A 183 -10.42 5.61 -15.10
C ALA A 183 -11.77 5.14 -15.68
N GLN A 184 -12.62 4.48 -14.88
CA GLN A 184 -13.95 4.02 -15.33
C GLN A 184 -14.96 5.15 -15.57
N TYR A 185 -14.69 6.37 -15.12
CA TYR A 185 -15.46 7.53 -15.59
C TYR A 185 -15.29 7.81 -17.08
N GLY A 186 -14.31 7.17 -17.75
CA GLY A 186 -14.07 7.30 -19.18
C GLY A 186 -13.55 8.68 -19.61
N LYS A 187 -12.97 9.44 -18.68
CA LYS A 187 -12.51 10.83 -18.89
C LYS A 187 -11.00 11.00 -18.76
N GLY A 188 -10.28 9.91 -18.61
CA GLY A 188 -8.83 9.86 -18.48
C GLY A 188 -8.36 9.18 -17.20
N THR A 189 -7.06 9.05 -17.07
CA THR A 189 -6.38 8.55 -15.86
C THR A 189 -6.38 9.58 -14.73
N ALA A 190 -6.11 9.15 -13.51
CA ALA A 190 -5.97 10.07 -12.38
C ALA A 190 -4.92 11.18 -12.64
N ALA A 191 -3.82 10.85 -13.34
CA ALA A 191 -2.80 11.84 -13.68
C ALA A 191 -3.29 12.89 -14.69
N GLU A 192 -4.01 12.45 -15.74
CA GLU A 192 -4.60 13.33 -16.74
C GLU A 192 -5.70 14.22 -16.14
N LEU A 193 -6.58 13.65 -15.30
CA LEU A 193 -7.60 14.41 -14.59
C LEU A 193 -6.98 15.39 -13.60
N GLY A 194 -5.89 15.05 -12.94
CA GLY A 194 -5.15 15.97 -12.08
C GLY A 194 -4.65 17.19 -12.85
N LYS A 195 -4.05 16.97 -14.03
CA LYS A 195 -3.58 18.06 -14.90
C LYS A 195 -4.74 18.93 -15.40
N ARG A 196 -5.83 18.33 -15.89
CA ARG A 196 -7.02 19.07 -16.34
C ARG A 196 -7.66 19.87 -15.21
N ALA A 197 -7.72 19.33 -14.01
CA ALA A 197 -8.24 20.05 -12.84
C ALA A 197 -7.38 21.26 -12.47
N GLU A 198 -6.05 21.17 -12.63
CA GLU A 198 -5.11 22.29 -12.45
C GLU A 198 -5.35 23.40 -13.49
N GLU A 199 -5.69 23.02 -14.72
CA GLU A 199 -6.03 23.93 -15.82
C GLU A 199 -7.46 24.52 -15.69
N GLY A 200 -8.21 24.14 -14.63
CA GLY A 200 -9.55 24.66 -14.32
C GLY A 200 -10.70 23.94 -15.01
N ASP A 201 -10.47 22.73 -15.54
CA ASP A 201 -11.52 21.92 -16.18
C ASP A 201 -12.61 21.51 -15.15
N PRO A 202 -13.86 21.99 -15.29
CA PRO A 202 -14.91 21.74 -14.31
C PRO A 202 -15.35 20.27 -14.26
N GLU A 203 -15.21 19.53 -15.35
CA GLU A 203 -15.53 18.09 -15.38
C GLU A 203 -14.50 17.31 -14.56
N ALA A 204 -13.22 17.59 -14.73
CA ALA A 204 -12.15 16.96 -13.94
C ALA A 204 -12.29 17.30 -12.46
N GLN A 205 -12.57 18.57 -12.13
CA GLN A 205 -12.80 18.99 -10.75
C GLN A 205 -14.03 18.29 -10.13
N LYS A 206 -15.10 18.10 -10.89
CA LYS A 206 -16.29 17.36 -10.44
C LYS A 206 -15.97 15.89 -10.15
N ILE A 207 -15.21 15.22 -11.00
CA ILE A 207 -14.80 13.81 -10.77
C ILE A 207 -13.98 13.70 -9.48
N TRP A 208 -13.03 14.60 -9.26
CA TRP A 208 -12.26 14.63 -8.03
C TRP A 208 -13.12 14.89 -6.78
N ALA A 209 -14.08 15.81 -6.86
CA ALA A 209 -15.00 16.07 -5.77
C ALA A 209 -15.86 14.83 -5.43
N GLN A 210 -16.39 14.13 -6.44
CA GLN A 210 -17.12 12.87 -6.25
C GLN A 210 -16.24 11.77 -5.66
N THR A 211 -15.02 11.63 -6.15
CA THR A 211 -14.04 10.69 -5.58
C THR A 211 -13.75 11.03 -4.11
N GLY A 212 -13.64 12.32 -3.79
CA GLY A 212 -13.49 12.81 -2.40
C GLY A 212 -14.69 12.45 -1.51
N GLU A 213 -15.92 12.57 -2.00
CA GLU A 213 -17.12 12.15 -1.26
C GLU A 213 -17.10 10.64 -0.98
N HIS A 214 -16.75 9.82 -1.98
CA HIS A 214 -16.64 8.36 -1.79
C HIS A 214 -15.53 7.99 -0.83
N LEU A 215 -14.36 8.64 -0.94
CA LEU A 215 -13.27 8.48 0.01
C LEU A 215 -13.73 8.86 1.44
N GLY A 216 -14.40 10.00 1.59
CA GLY A 216 -14.93 10.45 2.88
C GLY A 216 -15.90 9.46 3.53
N SER A 217 -16.77 8.84 2.71
CA SER A 217 -17.66 7.78 3.18
C SER A 217 -16.91 6.55 3.67
N MET A 218 -15.87 6.13 2.95
CA MET A 218 -15.01 5.02 3.35
C MET A 218 -14.25 5.33 4.65
N LEU A 219 -13.70 6.53 4.76
CA LEU A 219 -12.98 6.97 5.96
C LEU A 219 -13.89 7.06 7.18
N ALA A 220 -15.13 7.49 7.02
CA ALA A 220 -16.13 7.52 8.09
C ALA A 220 -16.38 6.11 8.67
N ILE A 221 -16.48 5.09 7.82
CA ILE A 221 -16.60 3.70 8.26
C ILE A 221 -15.36 3.28 9.09
N LEU A 222 -14.16 3.59 8.61
CA LEU A 222 -12.92 3.24 9.31
C LEU A 222 -12.80 3.98 10.65
N ILE A 223 -13.20 5.25 10.70
CA ILE A 223 -13.21 6.05 11.93
C ILE A 223 -14.17 5.43 12.96
N ASP A 224 -15.39 5.10 12.55
CA ASP A 224 -16.41 4.58 13.48
C ASP A 224 -16.11 3.14 13.94
N LEU A 225 -15.49 2.32 13.09
CA LEU A 225 -15.16 0.93 13.43
C LEU A 225 -13.88 0.76 14.24
N LEU A 226 -12.85 1.57 13.96
CA LEU A 226 -11.50 1.36 14.48
C LEU A 226 -11.00 2.52 15.35
N ASN A 227 -11.66 3.67 15.29
CA ASN A 227 -11.32 4.88 16.05
C ASN A 227 -9.80 5.21 16.04
N PRO A 228 -9.17 5.34 14.86
CA PRO A 228 -7.74 5.57 14.75
C PRO A 228 -7.38 7.02 15.13
N GLU A 229 -6.16 7.23 15.61
CA GLU A 229 -5.56 8.55 15.82
C GLU A 229 -5.19 9.25 14.51
N VAL A 230 -4.82 8.44 13.50
CA VAL A 230 -4.40 8.95 12.20
C VAL A 230 -4.70 7.95 11.09
N ILE A 231 -5.18 8.48 9.96
CA ILE A 231 -5.25 7.76 8.68
C ILE A 231 -4.25 8.41 7.73
N VAL A 232 -3.26 7.64 7.31
CA VAL A 232 -2.21 8.05 6.37
C VAL A 232 -2.57 7.55 4.99
N ILE A 233 -2.64 8.44 3.98
CA ILE A 233 -3.08 8.07 2.64
C ILE A 233 -1.96 8.33 1.64
N GLY A 234 -1.57 7.29 0.91
CA GLY A 234 -0.46 7.34 -0.05
C GLY A 234 -0.87 7.65 -1.49
N SER A 235 0.12 7.62 -2.36
CA SER A 235 0.01 7.57 -3.81
C SER A 235 -0.81 8.71 -4.45
N ILE A 236 -1.99 8.45 -5.01
CA ILE A 236 -2.84 9.46 -5.69
C ILE A 236 -3.21 10.59 -4.73
N PHE A 237 -3.52 10.28 -3.47
CA PHE A 237 -3.91 11.29 -2.49
C PHE A 237 -2.84 12.36 -2.29
N VAL A 238 -1.58 11.95 -2.18
CA VAL A 238 -0.44 12.89 -2.03
C VAL A 238 -0.42 13.95 -3.14
N ARG A 239 -0.79 13.59 -4.36
CA ARG A 239 -0.77 14.47 -5.53
C ARG A 239 -2.08 15.25 -5.75
N ALA A 240 -3.22 14.66 -5.36
CA ALA A 240 -4.56 15.18 -5.65
C ALA A 240 -5.32 15.68 -4.41
N GLU A 241 -4.69 15.73 -3.25
CA GLU A 241 -5.28 16.09 -1.97
C GLU A 241 -6.13 17.37 -2.04
N LYS A 242 -5.62 18.41 -2.68
CA LYS A 242 -6.30 19.71 -2.81
C LYS A 242 -7.66 19.63 -3.50
N TYR A 243 -7.89 18.62 -4.36
CA TYR A 243 -9.15 18.40 -5.05
C TYR A 243 -10.11 17.48 -4.30
N LEU A 244 -9.57 16.63 -3.42
CA LEU A 244 -10.31 15.62 -2.66
C LEU A 244 -10.76 16.14 -1.30
N ARG A 245 -9.89 16.91 -0.62
CA ARG A 245 -9.98 17.21 0.81
C ARG A 245 -11.31 17.82 1.22
N TYR A 246 -11.80 18.84 0.52
CA TYR A 246 -13.02 19.52 0.90
C TYR A 246 -14.23 18.57 0.92
N SER A 247 -14.50 17.85 -0.17
CA SER A 247 -15.64 16.94 -0.26
C SER A 247 -15.50 15.71 0.65
N MET A 248 -14.27 15.23 0.83
CA MET A 248 -13.94 14.16 1.77
C MET A 248 -14.28 14.55 3.23
N GLU A 249 -13.80 15.71 3.68
CA GLU A 249 -14.06 16.18 5.05
C GLU A 249 -15.52 16.51 5.31
N GLU A 250 -16.23 17.11 4.32
CA GLU A 250 -17.69 17.33 4.40
C GLU A 250 -18.43 16.00 4.58
N LYS A 251 -18.03 14.98 3.85
CA LYS A 251 -18.63 13.65 3.94
C LYS A 251 -18.36 13.00 5.29
N ILE A 252 -17.15 13.07 5.79
CA ILE A 252 -16.79 12.54 7.13
C ILE A 252 -17.63 13.22 8.21
N ARG A 253 -17.76 14.55 8.17
CA ARG A 253 -18.60 15.30 9.15
C ARG A 253 -20.06 14.88 9.17
N LYS A 254 -20.58 14.39 8.04
CA LYS A 254 -21.97 13.93 7.92
C LYS A 254 -22.18 12.49 8.39
N GLU A 255 -21.19 11.63 8.16
CA GLU A 255 -21.33 10.18 8.31
C GLU A 255 -20.68 9.64 9.60
N ALA A 256 -19.54 10.16 10.00
CA ALA A 256 -18.82 9.65 11.17
C ALA A 256 -19.36 10.22 12.49
N LEU A 257 -19.20 9.47 13.56
CA LEU A 257 -19.43 9.96 14.92
C LEU A 257 -18.49 11.13 15.22
N LYS A 258 -19.06 12.24 15.65
CA LYS A 258 -18.35 13.51 15.85
C LYS A 258 -17.08 13.36 16.68
N SER A 259 -17.12 12.63 17.78
CA SER A 259 -15.96 12.42 18.67
C SER A 259 -14.80 11.70 17.99
N GLY A 260 -15.08 10.69 17.17
CA GLY A 260 -14.06 9.98 16.39
C GLY A 260 -13.47 10.85 15.29
N ALA A 261 -14.35 11.57 14.54
CA ALA A 261 -13.92 12.45 13.46
C ALA A 261 -13.06 13.63 13.93
N GLU A 262 -13.30 14.17 15.14
CA GLU A 262 -12.52 15.28 15.72
C GLU A 262 -11.11 14.86 16.18
N ILE A 263 -10.91 13.58 16.52
CA ILE A 263 -9.62 13.05 16.98
C ILE A 263 -8.77 12.57 15.80
N CYS A 264 -9.40 11.94 14.82
CA CYS A 264 -8.69 11.29 13.70
C CYS A 264 -8.09 12.32 12.74
N ARG A 265 -6.77 12.33 12.63
CA ARG A 265 -6.04 13.14 11.64
C ARG A 265 -5.99 12.39 10.32
N ILE A 266 -6.29 13.06 9.20
CA ILE A 266 -6.13 12.49 7.86
C ILE A 266 -5.00 13.23 7.18
N VAL A 267 -3.92 12.52 6.87
CA VAL A 267 -2.67 13.09 6.37
C VAL A 267 -2.14 12.34 5.15
N PRO A 268 -1.44 13.02 4.24
CA PRO A 268 -0.72 12.35 3.18
C PRO A 268 0.46 11.54 3.73
N ALA A 269 0.85 10.48 3.03
CA ALA A 269 2.03 9.67 3.33
C ALA A 269 3.29 10.52 3.37
N GLY A 270 4.12 10.32 4.40
CA GLY A 270 5.31 11.11 4.67
C GLY A 270 6.57 10.61 3.96
N LEU A 271 6.63 9.33 3.60
CA LEU A 271 7.81 8.70 2.98
C LEU A 271 7.92 8.92 1.47
N GLY A 272 6.89 9.51 0.85
CA GLY A 272 6.91 9.88 -0.57
C GLY A 272 7.19 8.69 -1.51
N GLU A 273 8.06 8.92 -2.50
CA GLU A 273 8.40 7.91 -3.52
C GLU A 273 9.26 6.75 -2.96
N SER A 274 9.83 6.88 -1.77
CA SER A 274 10.64 5.84 -1.13
C SER A 274 9.84 4.84 -0.30
N ILE A 275 8.52 5.00 -0.22
CA ILE A 275 7.68 4.20 0.67
C ILE A 275 7.79 2.70 0.40
N GLY A 276 7.77 2.25 -0.86
CA GLY A 276 7.90 0.83 -1.22
C GLY A 276 9.25 0.23 -0.81
N ASP A 277 10.33 0.99 -1.00
CA ASP A 277 11.68 0.58 -0.61
C ASP A 277 11.81 0.41 0.92
N ILE A 278 11.33 1.40 1.66
CA ILE A 278 11.36 1.39 3.14
C ILE A 278 10.39 0.32 3.68
N ALA A 279 9.23 0.15 3.05
CA ALA A 279 8.27 -0.89 3.38
C ALA A 279 8.89 -2.30 3.29
N ALA A 280 9.59 -2.60 2.19
CA ALA A 280 10.28 -3.87 2.02
C ALA A 280 11.39 -4.08 3.08
N LEU A 281 12.13 -3.03 3.48
CA LEU A 281 13.07 -3.09 4.59
C LEU A 281 12.36 -3.36 5.92
N CYS A 282 11.21 -2.73 6.17
CA CYS A 282 10.43 -2.95 7.40
C CYS A 282 9.98 -4.40 7.54
N VAL A 283 9.68 -5.10 6.43
CA VAL A 283 9.36 -6.54 6.48
C VAL A 283 10.54 -7.36 7.03
N ALA A 284 11.77 -7.00 6.68
CA ALA A 284 12.96 -7.66 7.21
C ALA A 284 13.26 -7.31 8.68
N MET A 285 12.93 -6.09 9.10
CA MET A 285 13.22 -5.57 10.45
C MET A 285 12.17 -6.00 11.48
N HIS A 286 10.91 -6.19 11.04
CA HIS A 286 9.76 -6.47 11.91
C HIS A 286 8.97 -7.68 11.36
N PRO A 287 9.53 -8.90 11.52
CA PRO A 287 8.95 -10.14 10.99
C PRO A 287 7.61 -10.52 11.61
#